data_e9d79e7516903b1eb76956a57711e2b1
#
_entry.id   e9d79e7516903b1eb76956a57711e2b1
#
_cell.length_a   1.000
_cell.length_b   1.000
_cell.length_c   1.000
_cell.angle_alpha   90.00
_cell.angle_beta   90.00
_cell.angle_gamma   90.00
#
_symmetry.space_group_name_H-M   'P 1'
#
loop_
_entity.id
_entity.type
_entity.pdbx_description
1 polymer ?
#
loop_
_entity_poly.entity_id
_entity_poly.type
_entity_poly.pdbx_seq_one_letter_code
_entity_poly.pdbx_strand_id
1 'polypeptide(L)'
;MPIPQALLDSLQDTTGFQEESFLSIHNQASPPTSIRLNPFKPCPEAWYNEASNEAIPWSAFGHYLPERPIFTFDPLFHAGTYYVQEASSMFVEYILRNTVKLNQDLKVLDLCAAPGGKSTLIASLLTPDSILLSNEVIRSRANILVDNLTKWGCLNTYVCNNDPKDIGQRLAGYFDVLVVDAPCSGSGLFRKDPEATEEWSPENVVLCYQRQQRILADAWDCLKEDGILIYSTCSYSESENEDICDWICTEFDVKNCVLPDEELLTSWGITPSKSKTHQATGYRFYPDKVKGEGFFIAAFKKTKNEYLAVKTPRVKPQPNKNRRTETAIFSKWITDLEKYAWFLKNDDYYLFNPKHENDIKLFQLNLYLRKAGVRLGQIAGNDLVPDHELAMSPLLKESIHHHELSKTEAIAYLRRDDLVLENPTKGWSLMTYQNKALGWAKVLPTRVNNYYPKELRILKQPS
;
A
#
# COMPACT_ATOMS: atom_id res chain seq x y z
N MET A 1 20.78 2.38 20.91
CA MET A 1 22.14 2.60 20.38
C MET A 1 22.36 4.09 20.23
N PRO A 2 23.60 4.59 20.38
CA PRO A 2 23.85 6.02 20.16
C PRO A 2 23.67 6.36 18.67
N ILE A 3 23.11 7.53 18.40
CA ILE A 3 23.03 8.10 17.06
C ILE A 3 24.45 8.34 16.52
N PRO A 4 24.78 7.97 15.28
CA PRO A 4 26.08 8.23 14.69
C PRO A 4 26.43 9.73 14.70
N GLN A 5 27.62 10.10 15.20
CA GLN A 5 28.07 11.51 15.27
C GLN A 5 28.07 12.15 13.87
N ALA A 6 28.50 11.40 12.84
CA ALA A 6 28.50 11.89 11.47
C ALA A 6 27.10 12.28 10.95
N LEU A 7 26.03 11.62 11.43
CA LEU A 7 24.66 12.07 11.13
C LEU A 7 24.35 13.40 11.81
N LEU A 8 24.64 13.53 13.12
CA LEU A 8 24.40 14.78 13.86
C LEU A 8 25.13 15.95 13.21
N ASP A 9 26.41 15.74 12.86
CA ASP A 9 27.23 16.75 12.18
C ASP A 9 26.63 17.20 10.86
N SER A 10 26.05 16.23 10.08
CA SER A 10 25.41 16.52 8.78
C SER A 10 24.08 17.26 8.89
N LEU A 11 23.46 17.27 10.08
CA LEU A 11 22.14 17.87 10.30
C LEU A 11 22.20 19.28 10.89
N GLN A 12 23.38 19.79 11.34
CA GLN A 12 23.50 21.05 12.07
C GLN A 12 22.85 22.24 11.36
N ASP A 13 22.99 22.34 10.05
CA ASP A 13 22.43 23.44 9.26
C ASP A 13 21.07 23.07 8.61
N THR A 14 20.54 21.89 8.91
CA THR A 14 19.28 21.42 8.30
C THR A 14 18.08 22.13 8.92
N THR A 15 17.18 22.62 8.08
CA THR A 15 16.00 23.35 8.52
C THR A 15 15.19 22.57 9.55
N GLY A 16 15.03 23.21 10.72
CA GLY A 16 14.22 22.68 11.81
C GLY A 16 14.91 21.65 12.69
N PHE A 17 16.14 21.25 12.42
CA PHE A 17 16.89 20.36 13.31
C PHE A 17 17.28 21.06 14.62
N GLN A 18 17.10 20.37 15.74
CA GLN A 18 17.51 20.80 17.08
C GLN A 18 18.14 19.60 17.79
N GLU A 19 19.46 19.59 17.92
CA GLU A 19 20.23 18.44 18.39
C GLU A 19 19.77 17.94 19.76
N GLU A 20 19.61 18.84 20.73
CA GLU A 20 19.25 18.47 22.11
C GLU A 20 17.91 17.75 22.20
N SER A 21 16.83 18.31 21.57
CA SER A 21 15.52 17.70 21.56
C SER A 21 15.49 16.42 20.75
N PHE A 22 16.21 16.39 19.61
CA PHE A 22 16.35 15.21 18.76
C PHE A 22 17.02 14.05 19.51
N LEU A 23 18.13 14.27 20.20
CA LEU A 23 18.78 13.26 21.01
C LEU A 23 17.92 12.82 22.19
N SER A 24 17.23 13.76 22.85
CA SER A 24 16.31 13.46 23.94
C SER A 24 15.23 12.47 23.53
N ILE A 25 14.54 12.70 22.40
CA ILE A 25 13.47 11.82 21.94
C ILE A 25 13.98 10.44 21.49
N HIS A 26 15.20 10.37 20.93
CA HIS A 26 15.80 9.09 20.54
C HIS A 26 16.26 8.24 21.74
N ASN A 27 16.54 8.87 22.87
CA ASN A 27 16.89 8.20 24.13
C ASN A 27 15.66 7.81 24.97
N GLN A 28 14.48 8.33 24.65
CA GLN A 28 13.23 8.04 25.33
C GLN A 28 12.64 6.70 24.87
N ALA A 29 11.63 6.25 25.61
CA ALA A 29 10.91 5.01 25.36
C ALA A 29 10.27 4.91 23.97
N SER A 30 9.78 3.75 23.68
CA SER A 30 9.18 3.24 22.43
C SER A 30 8.53 4.26 21.49
N PRO A 31 8.75 4.15 20.17
CA PRO A 31 8.07 4.98 19.17
C PRO A 31 6.55 4.85 19.26
N PRO A 32 5.80 5.90 18.91
CA PRO A 32 4.34 5.84 18.93
C PRO A 32 3.83 4.73 18.00
N THR A 33 2.83 4.00 18.45
CA THR A 33 2.14 3.03 17.61
C THR A 33 0.98 3.69 16.92
N SER A 34 0.90 3.52 15.61
CA SER A 34 -0.19 4.06 14.80
C SER A 34 -0.72 3.03 13.80
N ILE A 35 -1.99 3.17 13.47
CA ILE A 35 -2.71 2.35 12.52
C ILE A 35 -3.51 3.23 11.57
N ARG A 36 -3.85 2.67 10.42
CA ARG A 36 -4.80 3.27 9.49
C ARG A 36 -5.96 2.32 9.24
N LEU A 37 -7.18 2.77 9.55
CA LEU A 37 -8.40 2.00 9.35
C LEU A 37 -8.68 1.79 7.86
N ASN A 38 -9.28 0.65 7.53
CA ASN A 38 -9.74 0.36 6.18
C ASN A 38 -11.17 0.87 5.99
N PRO A 39 -11.42 1.90 5.17
CA PRO A 39 -12.77 2.45 4.97
C PRO A 39 -13.74 1.46 4.31
N PHE A 40 -13.22 0.43 3.61
CA PHE A 40 -14.02 -0.60 2.95
C PHE A 40 -14.38 -1.79 3.88
N LYS A 41 -13.67 -1.89 5.02
CA LYS A 41 -13.86 -2.94 6.03
C LYS A 41 -13.85 -2.31 7.42
N PRO A 42 -14.86 -1.50 7.78
CA PRO A 42 -14.86 -0.75 9.03
C PRO A 42 -14.67 -1.68 10.23
N CYS A 43 -13.83 -1.25 11.17
CA CYS A 43 -13.65 -1.95 12.43
C CYS A 43 -14.96 -1.95 13.24
N PRO A 44 -15.25 -3.01 14.02
CA PRO A 44 -16.36 -3.01 14.97
C PRO A 44 -16.22 -1.88 16.00
N GLU A 45 -17.35 -1.27 16.40
CA GLU A 45 -17.36 -0.14 17.33
C GLU A 45 -16.69 -0.45 18.69
N ALA A 46 -16.85 -1.67 19.20
CA ALA A 46 -16.21 -2.10 20.44
C ALA A 46 -14.69 -1.98 20.39
N TRP A 47 -14.07 -2.35 19.27
CA TRP A 47 -12.62 -2.23 19.09
C TRP A 47 -12.14 -0.77 19.07
N TYR A 48 -12.99 0.12 18.53
CA TYR A 48 -12.71 1.55 18.42
C TYR A 48 -12.87 2.29 19.76
N ASN A 49 -13.84 1.87 20.58
CA ASN A 49 -14.17 2.49 21.87
C ASN A 49 -13.23 2.06 23.01
N GLU A 50 -12.61 0.88 22.92
CA GLU A 50 -11.63 0.39 23.91
C GLU A 50 -10.28 1.12 23.84
N ALA A 51 -9.95 1.70 22.69
CA ALA A 51 -8.77 2.53 22.53
C ALA A 51 -9.21 3.99 22.54
N SER A 52 -8.72 4.80 23.46
CA SER A 52 -8.78 6.27 23.40
C SER A 52 -7.93 6.73 22.20
N ASN A 53 -8.44 6.53 21.01
CA ASN A 53 -7.68 6.65 19.77
C ASN A 53 -7.60 8.12 19.37
N GLU A 54 -6.45 8.71 19.60
CA GLU A 54 -6.12 10.04 19.12
C GLU A 54 -5.99 9.99 17.59
N ALA A 55 -6.77 10.81 16.87
CA ALA A 55 -6.71 10.89 15.43
C ALA A 55 -5.37 11.50 14.97
N ILE A 56 -4.86 11.01 13.84
CA ILE A 56 -3.71 11.61 13.17
C ILE A 56 -4.23 12.79 12.33
N PRO A 57 -3.78 14.05 12.58
CA PRO A 57 -4.43 15.24 12.00
C PRO A 57 -4.44 15.28 10.47
N TRP A 58 -3.46 14.66 9.82
CA TRP A 58 -3.28 14.68 8.36
C TRP A 58 -3.80 13.44 7.64
N SER A 59 -4.48 12.53 8.35
CA SER A 59 -5.05 11.30 7.75
C SER A 59 -6.44 11.03 8.26
N ALA A 60 -7.42 10.91 7.36
CA ALA A 60 -8.83 10.71 7.69
C ALA A 60 -9.12 9.40 8.45
N PHE A 61 -8.25 8.40 8.28
CA PHE A 61 -8.38 7.07 8.87
C PHE A 61 -7.21 6.69 9.76
N GLY A 62 -6.29 7.62 10.01
CA GLY A 62 -5.11 7.41 10.84
C GLY A 62 -5.40 7.62 12.32
N HIS A 63 -4.91 6.72 13.18
CA HIS A 63 -5.07 6.78 14.63
C HIS A 63 -3.81 6.35 15.35
N TYR A 64 -3.50 7.02 16.46
CA TYR A 64 -2.52 6.55 17.43
C TYR A 64 -3.15 5.54 18.37
N LEU A 65 -2.40 4.53 18.75
CA LEU A 65 -2.80 3.59 19.79
C LEU A 65 -2.08 3.96 21.12
N PRO A 66 -2.75 3.84 22.27
CA PRO A 66 -2.13 4.10 23.57
C PRO A 66 -1.00 3.13 23.87
N GLU A 67 -1.13 1.88 23.43
CA GLU A 67 -0.15 0.81 23.58
C GLU A 67 0.02 0.03 22.28
N ARG A 68 1.16 -0.67 22.15
CA ARG A 68 1.41 -1.55 21.01
C ARG A 68 0.89 -2.97 21.28
N PRO A 69 -0.22 -3.39 20.68
CA PRO A 69 -0.72 -4.75 20.84
C PRO A 69 0.14 -5.76 20.06
N ILE A 70 -0.05 -7.04 20.34
CA ILE A 70 0.53 -8.12 19.53
C ILE A 70 -0.36 -8.33 18.30
N PHE A 71 -0.19 -7.52 17.27
CA PHE A 71 -0.98 -7.54 16.04
C PHE A 71 -1.10 -8.93 15.40
N THR A 72 -0.09 -9.79 15.56
CA THR A 72 -0.09 -11.16 15.04
C THR A 72 -1.27 -11.99 15.56
N PHE A 73 -1.74 -11.73 16.79
CA PHE A 73 -2.87 -12.44 17.40
C PHE A 73 -4.18 -11.65 17.38
N ASP A 74 -4.24 -10.62 16.56
CA ASP A 74 -5.49 -9.93 16.29
C ASP A 74 -6.11 -10.42 14.96
N PRO A 75 -7.24 -11.17 14.99
CA PRO A 75 -7.88 -11.63 13.76
C PRO A 75 -8.33 -10.49 12.85
N LEU A 76 -8.66 -9.29 13.39
CA LEU A 76 -9.05 -8.13 12.60
C LEU A 76 -7.89 -7.59 11.74
N PHE A 77 -6.65 -7.69 12.23
CA PHE A 77 -5.46 -7.39 11.42
C PHE A 77 -5.36 -8.30 10.18
N HIS A 78 -5.66 -9.60 10.36
CA HIS A 78 -5.66 -10.58 9.26
C HIS A 78 -6.87 -10.43 8.33
N ALA A 79 -7.99 -9.95 8.84
CA ALA A 79 -9.17 -9.58 8.04
C ALA A 79 -8.94 -8.31 7.20
N GLY A 80 -7.89 -7.54 7.48
CA GLY A 80 -7.56 -6.30 6.77
C GLY A 80 -8.46 -5.12 7.12
N THR A 81 -8.98 -5.06 8.34
CA THR A 81 -9.78 -3.92 8.83
C THR A 81 -8.91 -2.70 9.13
N TYR A 82 -7.62 -2.88 9.31
CA TYR A 82 -6.63 -1.82 9.47
C TYR A 82 -5.25 -2.25 8.96
N TYR A 83 -4.38 -1.26 8.76
CA TYR A 83 -2.97 -1.41 8.45
C TYR A 83 -2.13 -0.76 9.56
N VAL A 84 -1.09 -1.45 10.03
CA VAL A 84 -0.12 -0.86 10.98
C VAL A 84 0.83 0.02 10.18
N GLN A 85 0.64 1.31 10.23
CA GLN A 85 1.40 2.29 9.45
C GLN A 85 1.96 3.38 10.34
N GLU A 86 3.17 3.81 10.06
CA GLU A 86 3.81 4.94 10.72
C GLU A 86 3.09 6.25 10.37
N ALA A 87 2.87 7.11 11.38
CA ALA A 87 2.00 8.28 11.28
C ALA A 87 2.47 9.31 10.25
N SER A 88 3.79 9.66 10.25
CA SER A 88 4.34 10.65 9.31
C SER A 88 4.17 10.21 7.86
N SER A 89 4.33 8.91 7.58
CA SER A 89 4.16 8.34 6.24
C SER A 89 2.71 8.42 5.72
N MET A 90 1.71 8.59 6.60
CA MET A 90 0.32 8.83 6.21
C MET A 90 0.09 10.21 5.61
N PHE A 91 1.04 11.14 5.73
CA PHE A 91 0.97 12.47 5.13
C PHE A 91 0.87 12.45 3.59
N VAL A 92 1.19 11.34 2.96
CA VAL A 92 0.89 11.09 1.54
C VAL A 92 -0.59 11.35 1.23
N GLU A 93 -1.52 11.04 2.16
CA GLU A 93 -2.93 11.37 2.00
C GLU A 93 -3.16 12.87 1.87
N TYR A 94 -2.55 13.66 2.75
CA TYR A 94 -2.72 15.13 2.74
C TYR A 94 -2.13 15.75 1.48
N ILE A 95 -0.95 15.30 1.02
CA ILE A 95 -0.38 15.71 -0.26
C ILE A 95 -1.33 15.40 -1.41
N LEU A 96 -1.82 14.18 -1.52
CA LEU A 96 -2.74 13.78 -2.60
C LEU A 96 -4.00 14.62 -2.62
N ARG A 97 -4.62 14.87 -1.46
CA ARG A 97 -5.84 15.67 -1.35
C ARG A 97 -5.66 17.12 -1.78
N ASN A 98 -4.45 17.68 -1.66
CA ASN A 98 -4.14 19.07 -1.99
C ASN A 98 -3.54 19.24 -3.39
N THR A 99 -3.05 18.18 -4.03
CA THR A 99 -2.38 18.28 -5.33
C THR A 99 -3.11 17.57 -6.47
N VAL A 100 -4.02 16.63 -6.14
CA VAL A 100 -4.70 15.78 -7.13
C VAL A 100 -6.21 15.85 -6.99
N LYS A 101 -6.93 15.84 -8.11
CA LYS A 101 -8.40 15.78 -8.14
C LYS A 101 -8.89 14.34 -7.93
N LEU A 102 -9.00 13.91 -6.68
CA LEU A 102 -9.33 12.54 -6.30
C LEU A 102 -10.76 12.08 -6.66
N ASN A 103 -11.64 13.00 -7.06
CA ASN A 103 -13.00 12.70 -7.53
C ASN A 103 -13.06 12.35 -9.03
N GLN A 104 -11.93 12.24 -9.70
CA GLN A 104 -11.78 11.80 -11.09
C GLN A 104 -11.15 10.41 -11.16
N ASP A 105 -11.35 9.73 -12.29
CA ASP A 105 -10.70 8.44 -12.53
C ASP A 105 -9.23 8.68 -12.88
N LEU A 106 -8.34 8.14 -12.05
CA LEU A 106 -6.91 8.36 -12.10
C LEU A 106 -6.16 7.07 -12.38
N LYS A 107 -5.02 7.19 -13.05
CA LYS A 107 -4.01 6.14 -13.19
C LYS A 107 -2.82 6.50 -12.32
N VAL A 108 -2.63 5.74 -11.25
CA VAL A 108 -1.61 6.00 -10.22
C VAL A 108 -0.58 4.88 -10.23
N LEU A 109 0.70 5.27 -10.21
CA LEU A 109 1.83 4.36 -10.00
C LEU A 109 2.44 4.62 -8.61
N ASP A 110 2.48 3.57 -7.77
CA ASP A 110 3.33 3.50 -6.58
C ASP A 110 4.57 2.67 -6.95
N LEU A 111 5.72 3.34 -7.15
CA LEU A 111 6.87 2.75 -7.84
C LEU A 111 7.73 1.85 -6.94
N CYS A 112 7.83 2.18 -5.64
CA CYS A 112 8.63 1.45 -4.65
C CYS A 112 7.70 0.99 -3.51
N ALA A 113 6.70 0.18 -3.85
CA ALA A 113 5.46 0.07 -3.10
C ALA A 113 5.51 -0.82 -1.85
N ALA A 114 6.44 -1.80 -1.79
CA ALA A 114 6.45 -2.75 -0.67
C ALA A 114 6.86 -2.09 0.66
N PRO A 115 6.21 -2.47 1.75
CA PRO A 115 5.27 -3.60 1.91
C PRO A 115 3.79 -3.32 1.59
N GLY A 116 3.40 -2.10 1.15
CA GLY A 116 2.04 -1.78 0.71
C GLY A 116 1.29 -0.77 1.58
N GLY A 117 1.94 -0.13 2.56
CA GLY A 117 1.31 0.87 3.42
C GLY A 117 0.80 2.08 2.62
N LYS A 118 1.64 2.65 1.74
CA LYS A 118 1.26 3.76 0.86
C LYS A 118 0.29 3.30 -0.23
N SER A 119 0.51 2.13 -0.85
CA SER A 119 -0.43 1.58 -1.85
C SER A 119 -1.84 1.38 -1.30
N THR A 120 -1.99 0.81 -0.10
CA THR A 120 -3.32 0.63 0.54
C THR A 120 -3.95 1.95 0.95
N LEU A 121 -3.15 2.96 1.33
CA LEU A 121 -3.62 4.32 1.59
C LEU A 121 -4.15 4.94 0.30
N ILE A 122 -3.36 4.92 -0.78
CA ILE A 122 -3.74 5.47 -2.09
C ILE A 122 -5.02 4.79 -2.60
N ALA A 123 -5.10 3.45 -2.53
CA ALA A 123 -6.29 2.69 -2.93
C ALA A 123 -7.56 3.15 -2.19
N SER A 124 -7.44 3.60 -0.94
CA SER A 124 -8.58 4.11 -0.15
C SER A 124 -9.08 5.49 -0.62
N LEU A 125 -8.30 6.21 -1.40
CA LEU A 125 -8.62 7.56 -1.88
C LEU A 125 -9.16 7.58 -3.31
N LEU A 126 -8.94 6.50 -4.06
CA LEU A 126 -9.25 6.44 -5.48
C LEU A 126 -10.71 6.04 -5.73
N THR A 127 -11.25 6.52 -6.86
CA THR A 127 -12.55 6.07 -7.36
C THR A 127 -12.49 4.58 -7.76
N PRO A 128 -13.62 3.85 -7.81
CA PRO A 128 -13.64 2.45 -8.26
C PRO A 128 -13.15 2.24 -9.71
N ASP A 129 -13.22 3.28 -10.53
CA ASP A 129 -12.81 3.25 -11.94
C ASP A 129 -11.36 3.71 -12.15
N SER A 130 -10.69 4.20 -11.10
CA SER A 130 -9.26 4.49 -11.11
C SER A 130 -8.42 3.22 -11.12
N ILE A 131 -7.17 3.33 -11.53
CA ILE A 131 -6.18 2.25 -11.53
C ILE A 131 -5.03 2.60 -10.59
N LEU A 132 -4.71 1.69 -9.67
CA LEU A 132 -3.47 1.72 -8.91
C LEU A 132 -2.57 0.58 -9.37
N LEU A 133 -1.45 0.91 -10.00
CA LEU A 133 -0.35 -0.02 -10.25
C LEU A 133 0.71 0.17 -9.15
N SER A 134 0.99 -0.89 -8.40
CA SER A 134 2.04 -0.91 -7.38
C SER A 134 3.20 -1.77 -7.85
N ASN A 135 4.40 -1.21 -7.88
CA ASN A 135 5.61 -1.90 -8.32
C ASN A 135 6.58 -2.15 -7.17
N GLU A 136 7.27 -3.28 -7.21
CA GLU A 136 8.39 -3.60 -6.33
C GLU A 136 9.40 -4.46 -7.07
N VAL A 137 10.67 -4.03 -7.11
CA VAL A 137 11.73 -4.73 -7.85
C VAL A 137 12.19 -6.02 -7.16
N ILE A 138 12.10 -6.08 -5.82
CA ILE A 138 12.53 -7.25 -5.03
C ILE A 138 11.37 -8.24 -4.94
N ARG A 139 11.54 -9.42 -5.56
CA ARG A 139 10.48 -10.43 -5.69
C ARG A 139 9.86 -10.87 -4.35
N SER A 140 10.66 -11.07 -3.31
CA SER A 140 10.15 -11.45 -1.99
C SER A 140 9.27 -10.36 -1.39
N ARG A 141 9.66 -9.09 -1.51
CA ARG A 141 8.89 -7.94 -1.05
C ARG A 141 7.63 -7.72 -1.90
N ALA A 142 7.69 -7.99 -3.21
CA ALA A 142 6.50 -7.94 -4.09
C ALA A 142 5.43 -8.95 -3.67
N ASN A 143 5.80 -10.12 -3.11
CA ASN A 143 4.83 -11.06 -2.56
C ASN A 143 4.11 -10.48 -1.33
N ILE A 144 4.84 -9.84 -0.41
CA ILE A 144 4.26 -9.18 0.77
C ILE A 144 3.31 -8.05 0.35
N LEU A 145 3.67 -7.31 -0.71
CA LEU A 145 2.81 -6.27 -1.29
C LEU A 145 1.50 -6.86 -1.82
N VAL A 146 1.56 -7.97 -2.57
CA VAL A 146 0.36 -8.70 -3.05
C VAL A 146 -0.52 -9.11 -1.89
N ASP A 147 0.05 -9.70 -0.84
CA ASP A 147 -0.68 -10.18 0.34
C ASP A 147 -1.40 -9.01 1.05
N ASN A 148 -0.72 -7.88 1.23
CA ASN A 148 -1.31 -6.71 1.89
C ASN A 148 -2.41 -6.04 1.05
N LEU A 149 -2.25 -5.93 -0.27
CA LEU A 149 -3.29 -5.43 -1.16
C LEU A 149 -4.48 -6.40 -1.28
N THR A 150 -4.23 -7.70 -1.28
CA THR A 150 -5.27 -8.73 -1.22
C THR A 150 -6.09 -8.59 0.07
N LYS A 151 -5.41 -8.52 1.20
CA LYS A 151 -6.03 -8.33 2.50
C LYS A 151 -6.82 -7.02 2.59
N TRP A 152 -6.34 -5.95 1.94
CA TRP A 152 -7.07 -4.67 1.87
C TRP A 152 -8.40 -4.78 1.12
N GLY A 153 -8.45 -5.57 0.04
CA GLY A 153 -9.68 -5.99 -0.65
C GLY A 153 -10.16 -5.06 -1.76
N CYS A 154 -9.33 -4.15 -2.29
CA CYS A 154 -9.70 -3.31 -3.43
C CYS A 154 -9.58 -4.04 -4.78
N LEU A 155 -10.55 -3.81 -5.68
CA LEU A 155 -10.59 -4.45 -7.00
C LEU A 155 -9.68 -3.79 -8.04
N ASN A 156 -9.44 -2.50 -7.90
CA ASN A 156 -8.74 -1.64 -8.86
C ASN A 156 -7.22 -1.56 -8.61
N THR A 157 -6.67 -2.56 -7.90
CA THR A 157 -5.25 -2.65 -7.56
C THR A 157 -4.54 -3.73 -8.36
N TYR A 158 -3.40 -3.38 -8.91
CA TYR A 158 -2.53 -4.22 -9.74
C TYR A 158 -1.13 -4.22 -9.16
N VAL A 159 -0.41 -5.34 -9.23
CA VAL A 159 0.98 -5.42 -8.77
C VAL A 159 1.86 -5.93 -9.87
N CYS A 160 2.98 -5.26 -10.09
CA CYS A 160 4.04 -5.74 -10.98
C CYS A 160 5.40 -5.82 -10.25
N ASN A 161 6.34 -6.53 -10.89
CA ASN A 161 7.70 -6.72 -10.37
C ASN A 161 8.66 -6.41 -11.50
N ASN A 162 8.87 -5.12 -11.75
CA ASN A 162 9.66 -4.61 -12.86
C ASN A 162 10.72 -3.60 -12.39
N ASP A 163 11.79 -3.46 -13.16
CA ASP A 163 12.71 -2.34 -13.03
C ASP A 163 11.98 -1.03 -13.39
N PRO A 164 12.24 0.11 -12.71
CA PRO A 164 11.66 1.42 -13.05
C PRO A 164 11.82 1.80 -14.51
N LYS A 165 12.96 1.46 -15.13
CA LYS A 165 13.25 1.71 -16.54
C LYS A 165 12.28 1.01 -17.49
N ASP A 166 11.90 -0.24 -17.18
CA ASP A 166 10.89 -0.95 -17.96
C ASP A 166 9.55 -0.22 -17.96
N ILE A 167 9.16 0.32 -16.80
CA ILE A 167 7.90 1.04 -16.64
C ILE A 167 7.94 2.37 -17.38
N GLY A 168 9.02 3.16 -17.20
CA GLY A 168 9.22 4.44 -17.89
C GLY A 168 9.13 4.29 -19.41
N GLN A 169 9.88 3.34 -19.97
CA GLN A 169 9.95 3.13 -21.41
C GLN A 169 8.67 2.54 -22.02
N ARG A 170 8.01 1.59 -21.32
CA ARG A 170 6.87 0.85 -21.86
C ARG A 170 5.52 1.48 -21.59
N LEU A 171 5.44 2.37 -20.60
CA LEU A 171 4.21 3.07 -20.18
C LEU A 171 4.37 4.59 -20.27
N ALA A 172 5.12 5.11 -21.25
CA ALA A 172 5.34 6.55 -21.42
C ALA A 172 4.02 7.32 -21.47
N GLY A 173 3.92 8.41 -20.67
CA GLY A 173 2.75 9.30 -20.59
C GLY A 173 1.45 8.59 -20.16
N TYR A 174 1.55 7.57 -19.30
CA TYR A 174 0.39 6.78 -18.91
C TYR A 174 -0.23 7.18 -17.58
N PHE A 175 0.57 7.55 -16.57
CA PHE A 175 0.10 7.82 -15.21
C PHE A 175 -0.19 9.29 -14.96
N ASP A 176 -1.26 9.55 -14.21
CA ASP A 176 -1.63 10.88 -13.72
C ASP A 176 -0.85 11.23 -12.45
N VAL A 177 -0.48 10.20 -11.66
CA VAL A 177 0.29 10.36 -10.42
C VAL A 177 1.38 9.29 -10.37
N LEU A 178 2.60 9.73 -10.03
CA LEU A 178 3.75 8.88 -9.74
C LEU A 178 4.17 9.11 -8.28
N VAL A 179 4.07 8.06 -7.46
CA VAL A 179 4.53 8.08 -6.07
C VAL A 179 5.83 7.29 -5.99
N VAL A 180 6.87 7.93 -5.45
CA VAL A 180 8.21 7.35 -5.26
C VAL A 180 8.59 7.49 -3.79
N ASP A 181 8.28 6.46 -2.98
CA ASP A 181 8.83 6.29 -1.65
C ASP A 181 10.21 5.67 -1.81
N ALA A 182 11.21 6.53 -1.96
CA ALA A 182 12.50 6.12 -2.50
C ALA A 182 13.30 5.30 -1.48
N PRO A 183 14.00 4.23 -1.91
CA PRO A 183 14.99 3.57 -1.07
C PRO A 183 16.02 4.59 -0.58
N CYS A 184 16.21 4.67 0.74
CA CYS A 184 17.03 5.67 1.40
C CYS A 184 17.91 5.05 2.48
N SER A 185 18.79 5.85 3.10
CA SER A 185 19.70 5.42 4.16
C SER A 185 18.99 5.03 5.47
N GLY A 186 17.69 5.37 5.60
CA GLY A 186 16.84 4.89 6.69
C GLY A 186 17.06 5.55 8.05
N SER A 187 17.74 6.69 8.12
CA SER A 187 18.02 7.37 9.40
C SER A 187 16.76 7.76 10.19
N GLY A 188 15.64 7.98 9.51
CA GLY A 188 14.34 8.23 10.13
C GLY A 188 13.71 7.02 10.83
N LEU A 189 14.31 5.83 10.73
CA LEU A 189 13.80 4.60 11.33
C LEU A 189 14.55 4.16 12.60
N PHE A 190 15.60 4.85 13.02
CA PHE A 190 16.49 4.44 14.11
C PHE A 190 15.79 4.10 15.42
N ARG A 191 14.71 4.82 15.77
CA ARG A 191 13.91 4.54 16.96
C ARG A 191 13.12 3.24 16.86
N LYS A 192 12.76 2.84 15.64
CA LYS A 192 11.89 1.70 15.34
C LYS A 192 12.69 0.46 14.98
N ASP A 193 13.82 0.65 14.33
CA ASP A 193 14.69 -0.41 13.82
C ASP A 193 16.15 -0.11 14.21
N PRO A 194 16.64 -0.70 15.31
CA PRO A 194 18.01 -0.49 15.75
C PRO A 194 19.06 -0.95 14.73
N GLU A 195 18.76 -1.96 13.88
CA GLU A 195 19.69 -2.45 12.85
C GLU A 195 19.95 -1.37 11.79
N ALA A 196 18.98 -0.49 11.51
CA ALA A 196 19.14 0.63 10.60
C ALA A 196 20.26 1.60 11.05
N THR A 197 20.53 1.69 12.36
CA THR A 197 21.62 2.51 12.89
C THR A 197 22.98 1.93 12.57
N GLU A 198 23.11 0.59 12.54
CA GLU A 198 24.35 -0.10 12.19
C GLU A 198 24.66 -0.06 10.69
N GLU A 199 23.61 -0.07 9.87
CA GLU A 199 23.74 -0.01 8.41
C GLU A 199 23.99 1.39 7.86
N TRP A 200 23.68 2.42 8.67
CA TRP A 200 23.81 3.81 8.22
C TRP A 200 25.29 4.25 8.17
N SER A 201 25.67 4.89 7.08
CA SER A 201 26.96 5.57 6.93
C SER A 201 26.86 6.72 5.93
N PRO A 202 27.78 7.72 5.95
CA PRO A 202 27.83 8.75 4.91
C PRO A 202 27.95 8.19 3.50
N GLU A 203 28.71 7.10 3.31
CA GLU A 203 28.88 6.43 2.01
C GLU A 203 27.54 5.81 1.55
N ASN A 204 26.77 5.23 2.47
CA ASN A 204 25.44 4.68 2.14
C ASN A 204 24.45 5.79 1.75
N VAL A 205 24.52 6.96 2.38
CA VAL A 205 23.75 8.16 1.99
C VAL A 205 24.05 8.54 0.54
N VAL A 206 25.32 8.61 0.15
CA VAL A 206 25.74 8.92 -1.24
C VAL A 206 25.21 7.86 -2.23
N LEU A 207 25.32 6.59 -1.90
CA LEU A 207 24.80 5.50 -2.73
C LEU A 207 23.27 5.59 -2.88
N CYS A 208 22.54 5.91 -1.81
CA CYS A 208 21.10 6.09 -1.84
C CYS A 208 20.71 7.31 -2.69
N TYR A 209 21.38 8.44 -2.56
CA TYR A 209 21.18 9.63 -3.38
C TYR A 209 21.29 9.31 -4.88
N GLN A 210 22.38 8.63 -5.30
CA GLN A 210 22.57 8.24 -6.69
C GLN A 210 21.48 7.26 -7.19
N ARG A 211 21.07 6.34 -6.32
CA ARG A 211 19.99 5.39 -6.62
C ARG A 211 18.65 6.09 -6.80
N GLN A 212 18.34 7.09 -5.98
CA GLN A 212 17.13 7.89 -6.05
C GLN A 212 17.05 8.67 -7.35
N GLN A 213 18.16 9.32 -7.76
CA GLN A 213 18.26 10.00 -9.06
C GLN A 213 17.98 9.03 -10.22
N ARG A 214 18.62 7.85 -10.21
CA ARG A 214 18.41 6.85 -11.25
C ARG A 214 16.96 6.37 -11.30
N ILE A 215 16.33 6.05 -10.16
CA ILE A 215 14.93 5.60 -10.10
C ILE A 215 14.00 6.64 -10.68
N LEU A 216 14.19 7.91 -10.33
CA LEU A 216 13.38 9.03 -10.83
C LEU A 216 13.57 9.22 -12.34
N ALA A 217 14.82 9.25 -12.83
CA ALA A 217 15.13 9.38 -14.25
C ALA A 217 14.54 8.22 -15.07
N ASP A 218 14.73 6.99 -14.60
CA ASP A 218 14.25 5.77 -15.28
C ASP A 218 12.72 5.73 -15.40
N ALA A 219 11.98 6.24 -14.40
CA ALA A 219 10.53 6.22 -14.37
C ALA A 219 9.85 7.47 -14.92
N TRP A 220 10.59 8.57 -15.10
CA TRP A 220 10.01 9.89 -15.40
C TRP A 220 9.06 9.92 -16.58
N ASP A 221 9.40 9.21 -17.64
CA ASP A 221 8.62 9.19 -18.88
C ASP A 221 7.22 8.62 -18.71
N CYS A 222 6.99 7.77 -17.71
CA CYS A 222 5.66 7.19 -17.47
C CYS A 222 4.63 8.21 -16.96
N LEU A 223 5.09 9.35 -16.40
CA LEU A 223 4.23 10.41 -15.92
C LEU A 223 3.75 11.29 -17.07
N LYS A 224 2.44 11.58 -17.11
CA LYS A 224 1.82 12.51 -18.09
C LYS A 224 2.29 13.93 -17.88
N GLU A 225 2.13 14.77 -18.91
CA GLU A 225 2.07 16.21 -18.76
C GLU A 225 0.91 16.56 -17.81
N ASP A 226 1.09 17.56 -16.98
CA ASP A 226 0.21 17.91 -15.85
C ASP A 226 0.10 16.86 -14.73
N GLY A 227 0.78 15.72 -14.85
CA GLY A 227 0.83 14.68 -13.82
C GLY A 227 1.64 15.10 -12.58
N ILE A 228 1.35 14.48 -11.46
CA ILE A 228 1.95 14.79 -10.16
C ILE A 228 2.96 13.72 -9.77
N LEU A 229 4.21 14.12 -9.52
CA LEU A 229 5.21 13.33 -8.83
C LEU A 229 5.11 13.63 -7.33
N ILE A 230 5.03 12.58 -6.52
CA ILE A 230 5.19 12.65 -5.06
C ILE A 230 6.45 11.87 -4.71
N TYR A 231 7.43 12.56 -4.15
CA TYR A 231 8.72 12.01 -3.71
C TYR A 231 8.76 11.96 -2.19
N SER A 232 9.18 10.85 -1.59
CA SER A 232 9.33 10.72 -0.14
C SER A 232 10.51 9.82 0.24
N THR A 233 11.04 10.04 1.43
CA THR A 233 12.06 9.20 2.07
C THR A 233 11.79 9.07 3.57
N CYS A 234 12.36 8.04 4.21
CA CYS A 234 12.50 7.94 5.66
C CYS A 234 13.93 8.32 6.09
N SER A 235 14.48 9.39 5.54
CA SER A 235 15.83 9.91 5.84
C SER A 235 15.78 11.33 6.37
N TYR A 236 16.71 11.66 7.26
CA TYR A 236 16.95 13.06 7.68
C TYR A 236 17.96 13.78 6.77
N SER A 237 18.74 13.05 5.97
CA SER A 237 19.82 13.62 5.16
C SER A 237 19.31 14.63 4.13
N GLU A 238 19.91 15.82 4.10
CA GLU A 238 19.58 16.86 3.12
C GLU A 238 19.83 16.38 1.68
N SER A 239 20.92 15.62 1.48
CA SER A 239 21.25 15.07 0.16
C SER A 239 20.19 14.12 -0.39
N GLU A 240 19.52 13.34 0.44
CA GLU A 240 18.43 12.45 0.00
C GLU A 240 17.07 13.16 -0.09
N ASN A 241 16.98 14.41 0.35
CA ASN A 241 15.74 15.18 0.47
C ASN A 241 15.79 16.45 -0.41
N GLU A 242 16.28 17.58 0.13
CA GLU A 242 16.29 18.87 -0.59
C GLU A 242 17.19 18.85 -1.82
N ASP A 243 18.36 18.18 -1.77
CA ASP A 243 19.24 18.09 -2.92
C ASP A 243 18.61 17.26 -4.06
N ILE A 244 17.80 16.26 -3.73
CA ILE A 244 16.97 15.54 -4.73
C ILE A 244 15.90 16.47 -5.30
N CYS A 245 15.27 17.35 -4.47
CA CYS A 245 14.33 18.34 -4.98
C CYS A 245 14.99 19.32 -5.95
N ASP A 246 16.19 19.79 -5.66
CA ASP A 246 16.99 20.63 -6.58
C ASP A 246 17.34 19.87 -7.87
N TRP A 247 17.74 18.60 -7.75
CA TRP A 247 18.04 17.77 -8.89
C TRP A 247 16.79 17.55 -9.78
N ILE A 248 15.61 17.28 -9.20
CA ILE A 248 14.34 17.16 -9.94
C ILE A 248 14.04 18.44 -10.72
N CYS A 249 14.22 19.62 -10.10
CA CYS A 249 13.98 20.90 -10.75
C CYS A 249 15.03 21.22 -11.84
N THR A 250 16.25 20.67 -11.74
CA THR A 250 17.31 20.85 -12.74
C THR A 250 17.11 19.94 -13.94
N GLU A 251 16.76 18.68 -13.68
CA GLU A 251 16.70 17.62 -14.69
C GLU A 251 15.39 17.63 -15.49
N PHE A 252 14.29 18.08 -14.86
CA PHE A 252 12.95 17.97 -15.42
C PHE A 252 12.21 19.30 -15.46
N ASP A 253 11.37 19.46 -16.49
CA ASP A 253 10.41 20.57 -16.57
C ASP A 253 9.28 20.38 -15.55
N VAL A 254 9.43 20.95 -14.36
CA VAL A 254 8.49 20.80 -13.24
C VAL A 254 8.10 22.13 -12.60
N LYS A 255 6.96 22.10 -11.91
CA LYS A 255 6.54 23.12 -10.94
C LYS A 255 6.41 22.45 -9.58
N ASN A 256 7.10 22.97 -8.57
CA ASN A 256 6.93 22.49 -7.19
C ASN A 256 5.50 22.81 -6.68
N CYS A 257 4.86 21.82 -6.04
CA CYS A 257 3.53 21.95 -5.46
C CYS A 257 3.65 22.30 -3.98
N VAL A 258 3.45 23.57 -3.66
CA VAL A 258 3.47 24.05 -2.27
C VAL A 258 2.08 23.90 -1.67
N LEU A 259 2.00 23.34 -0.45
CA LEU A 259 0.74 23.20 0.28
C LEU A 259 0.24 24.57 0.78
N PRO A 260 -1.09 24.78 0.82
CA PRO A 260 -1.64 26.13 0.98
C PRO A 260 -1.61 26.68 2.40
N ASP A 261 -1.49 25.83 3.44
CA ASP A 261 -1.67 26.23 4.84
C ASP A 261 -0.43 25.87 5.69
N GLU A 262 0.56 26.76 5.64
CA GLU A 262 1.82 26.60 6.38
C GLU A 262 1.61 26.70 7.91
N GLU A 263 0.66 27.55 8.36
CA GLU A 263 0.37 27.70 9.80
C GLU A 263 -0.22 26.39 10.36
N LEU A 264 -1.14 25.76 9.62
CA LEU A 264 -1.70 24.47 9.98
C LEU A 264 -0.62 23.38 10.05
N LEU A 265 0.27 23.31 9.05
CA LEU A 265 1.36 22.34 9.01
C LEU A 265 2.30 22.51 10.22
N THR A 266 2.65 23.77 10.52
CA THR A 266 3.48 24.10 11.67
C THR A 266 2.78 23.75 13.00
N SER A 267 1.47 23.94 13.09
CA SER A 267 0.68 23.54 14.27
C SER A 267 0.70 22.03 14.51
N TRP A 268 0.88 21.24 13.47
CA TRP A 268 1.08 19.78 13.54
C TRP A 268 2.54 19.37 13.82
N GLY A 269 3.47 20.33 13.91
CA GLY A 269 4.89 20.10 14.10
C GLY A 269 5.65 19.78 12.81
N ILE A 270 4.99 19.85 11.65
CA ILE A 270 5.60 19.59 10.35
C ILE A 270 6.45 20.80 9.97
N THR A 271 7.69 20.57 9.54
CA THR A 271 8.65 21.62 9.21
C THR A 271 8.76 21.79 7.69
N PRO A 272 8.23 22.87 7.08
CA PRO A 272 8.53 23.19 5.70
C PRO A 272 10.01 23.49 5.53
N SER A 273 10.64 22.94 4.51
CA SER A 273 12.03 23.20 4.14
C SER A 273 12.15 23.57 2.67
N LYS A 274 13.23 24.27 2.31
CA LYS A 274 13.47 24.69 0.94
C LYS A 274 14.82 24.21 0.45
N SER A 275 14.85 23.69 -0.77
CA SER A 275 16.10 23.37 -1.43
C SER A 275 16.95 24.63 -1.72
N LYS A 276 18.27 24.48 -1.80
CA LYS A 276 19.21 25.60 -1.86
C LYS A 276 19.16 26.37 -3.18
N THR A 277 19.04 25.66 -4.30
CA THR A 277 19.16 26.23 -5.64
C THR A 277 17.82 26.71 -6.19
N HIS A 278 16.83 25.83 -6.21
CA HIS A 278 15.52 26.11 -6.82
C HIS A 278 14.46 26.55 -5.81
N GLN A 279 14.78 26.61 -4.52
CA GLN A 279 13.85 26.96 -3.45
C GLN A 279 12.58 26.06 -3.47
N ALA A 280 12.73 24.81 -3.92
CA ALA A 280 11.65 23.86 -3.93
C ALA A 280 11.28 23.46 -2.52
N THR A 281 9.99 23.56 -2.18
CA THR A 281 9.47 23.26 -0.84
C THR A 281 9.25 21.78 -0.68
N GLY A 282 9.82 21.21 0.39
CA GLY A 282 9.51 19.91 0.94
C GLY A 282 9.05 20.01 2.39
N TYR A 283 8.64 18.92 2.97
CA TYR A 283 8.09 18.86 4.34
C TYR A 283 8.83 17.80 5.14
N ARG A 284 9.45 18.23 6.22
CA ARG A 284 10.23 17.39 7.15
C ARG A 284 9.43 17.05 8.39
N PHE A 285 9.58 15.82 8.83
CA PHE A 285 9.02 15.27 10.06
C PHE A 285 10.16 14.89 10.98
N TYR A 286 10.20 15.51 12.15
CA TYR A 286 11.15 15.19 13.21
C TYR A 286 10.40 14.63 14.42
N PRO A 287 10.87 13.53 15.03
CA PRO A 287 10.13 12.85 16.11
C PRO A 287 10.04 13.68 17.40
N ASP A 288 10.87 14.69 17.56
CA ASP A 288 10.80 15.67 18.66
C ASP A 288 9.73 16.77 18.45
N LYS A 289 9.17 16.87 17.22
CA LYS A 289 8.14 17.85 16.85
C LYS A 289 6.81 17.23 16.51
N VAL A 290 6.82 16.05 15.92
CA VAL A 290 5.62 15.31 15.56
C VAL A 290 5.55 14.00 16.34
N LYS A 291 4.34 13.54 16.61
CA LYS A 291 4.12 12.21 17.20
C LYS A 291 4.26 11.15 16.09
N GLY A 292 5.51 10.94 15.61
CA GLY A 292 5.84 10.07 14.47
C GLY A 292 7.34 9.82 14.38
N GLU A 293 7.77 9.26 13.26
CA GLU A 293 9.16 8.99 12.92
C GLU A 293 9.67 9.96 11.86
N GLY A 294 10.98 9.87 11.55
CA GLY A 294 11.59 10.68 10.51
C GLY A 294 11.01 10.40 9.13
N PHE A 295 10.60 11.47 8.46
CA PHE A 295 10.05 11.39 7.13
C PHE A 295 10.27 12.71 6.37
N PHE A 296 10.40 12.62 5.06
CA PHE A 296 10.43 13.76 4.14
C PHE A 296 9.50 13.51 2.97
N ILE A 297 8.82 14.55 2.51
CA ILE A 297 7.95 14.47 1.33
C ILE A 297 7.92 15.79 0.57
N ALA A 298 7.93 15.69 -0.76
CA ALA A 298 7.74 16.82 -1.68
C ALA A 298 6.88 16.41 -2.86
N ALA A 299 6.22 17.38 -3.48
CA ALA A 299 5.40 17.13 -4.67
C ALA A 299 5.72 18.09 -5.82
N PHE A 300 5.69 17.58 -7.04
CA PHE A 300 6.01 18.31 -8.26
C PHE A 300 4.99 18.01 -9.33
N LYS A 301 4.63 19.02 -10.10
CA LYS A 301 3.79 18.90 -11.29
C LYS A 301 4.67 18.92 -12.54
N LYS A 302 4.59 17.90 -13.39
CA LYS A 302 5.24 17.86 -14.70
C LYS A 302 4.60 18.87 -15.62
N THR A 303 5.40 19.78 -16.21
CA THR A 303 4.87 20.90 -17.04
C THR A 303 5.00 20.64 -18.53
N LYS A 304 5.81 19.67 -18.95
CA LYS A 304 6.03 19.36 -20.36
C LYS A 304 6.24 17.87 -20.57
N ASN A 305 5.72 17.36 -21.68
CA ASN A 305 5.95 15.99 -22.11
C ASN A 305 6.75 15.97 -23.41
N GLU A 306 7.89 15.30 -23.42
CA GLU A 306 8.74 15.17 -24.60
C GLU A 306 8.37 13.94 -25.45
N TYR A 307 7.54 13.04 -24.91
CA TYR A 307 7.21 11.75 -25.52
C TYR A 307 5.73 11.63 -25.84
N LEU A 308 5.43 10.87 -26.90
CA LEU A 308 4.05 10.49 -27.21
C LEU A 308 3.59 9.44 -26.18
N ALA A 309 2.43 9.68 -25.57
CA ALA A 309 1.83 8.74 -24.65
C ALA A 309 1.61 7.35 -25.29
N VAL A 310 1.88 6.30 -24.53
CA VAL A 310 1.64 4.93 -24.96
C VAL A 310 0.17 4.73 -25.34
N LYS A 311 -0.06 4.08 -26.49
CA LYS A 311 -1.41 3.75 -26.94
C LYS A 311 -1.90 2.49 -26.22
N THR A 312 -2.99 2.61 -25.51
CA THR A 312 -3.67 1.46 -24.90
C THR A 312 -4.21 0.54 -26.02
N PRO A 313 -3.88 -0.76 -26.01
CA PRO A 313 -4.33 -1.67 -27.03
C PRO A 313 -5.86 -1.82 -26.99
N ARG A 314 -6.51 -1.80 -28.14
CA ARG A 314 -7.96 -2.12 -28.21
C ARG A 314 -8.13 -3.62 -28.14
N VAL A 315 -8.81 -4.11 -27.13
CA VAL A 315 -9.16 -5.53 -27.00
C VAL A 315 -10.39 -5.81 -27.87
N LYS A 316 -10.24 -6.74 -28.83
CA LYS A 316 -11.40 -7.28 -29.54
C LYS A 316 -12.03 -8.36 -28.67
N PRO A 317 -13.36 -8.30 -28.41
CA PRO A 317 -14.03 -9.35 -27.67
C PRO A 317 -13.78 -10.72 -28.34
N GLN A 318 -13.17 -11.64 -27.61
CA GLN A 318 -13.02 -13.01 -28.06
C GLN A 318 -14.24 -13.83 -27.61
N PRO A 319 -14.90 -14.57 -28.49
CA PRO A 319 -16.01 -15.43 -28.10
C PRO A 319 -15.48 -16.54 -27.19
N ASN A 320 -15.87 -16.50 -25.92
CA ASN A 320 -15.57 -17.54 -24.94
C ASN A 320 -16.71 -18.58 -24.98
N LYS A 321 -16.44 -19.78 -25.53
CA LYS A 321 -17.41 -20.86 -25.63
C LYS A 321 -17.96 -21.34 -24.27
N ASN A 322 -17.19 -21.16 -23.21
CA ASN A 322 -17.53 -21.59 -21.86
C ASN A 322 -18.23 -20.50 -21.03
N ARG A 323 -18.37 -19.27 -21.55
CA ARG A 323 -18.86 -18.12 -20.80
C ARG A 323 -20.19 -18.36 -20.11
N ARG A 324 -21.12 -19.10 -20.74
CA ARG A 324 -22.42 -19.42 -20.12
C ARG A 324 -22.28 -20.30 -18.88
N THR A 325 -21.43 -21.32 -18.93
CA THR A 325 -21.12 -22.19 -17.77
C THR A 325 -20.39 -21.43 -16.67
N GLU A 326 -19.39 -20.66 -17.03
CA GLU A 326 -18.63 -19.80 -16.10
C GLU A 326 -19.56 -18.81 -15.40
N THR A 327 -20.42 -18.11 -16.15
CA THR A 327 -21.44 -17.19 -15.59
C THR A 327 -22.35 -17.91 -14.60
N ALA A 328 -22.84 -19.12 -14.93
CA ALA A 328 -23.69 -19.88 -14.03
C ALA A 328 -22.99 -20.31 -12.74
N ILE A 329 -21.68 -20.57 -12.79
CA ILE A 329 -20.88 -20.89 -11.60
C ILE A 329 -20.63 -19.61 -10.78
N PHE A 330 -20.08 -18.57 -11.39
CA PHE A 330 -19.69 -17.35 -10.66
C PHE A 330 -20.89 -16.59 -10.10
N SER A 331 -22.05 -16.64 -10.77
CA SER A 331 -23.28 -16.03 -10.26
C SER A 331 -23.77 -16.61 -8.93
N LYS A 332 -23.29 -17.78 -8.52
CA LYS A 332 -23.57 -18.34 -7.18
C LYS A 332 -22.77 -17.65 -6.08
N TRP A 333 -21.63 -17.06 -6.43
CA TRP A 333 -20.63 -16.52 -5.48
C TRP A 333 -20.60 -15.00 -5.44
N ILE A 334 -20.82 -14.35 -6.58
CA ILE A 334 -20.51 -12.93 -6.81
C ILE A 334 -21.79 -12.12 -6.93
N THR A 335 -21.86 -11.03 -6.17
CA THR A 335 -22.93 -10.03 -6.27
C THR A 335 -22.75 -9.22 -7.55
N ASP A 336 -23.86 -8.93 -8.25
CA ASP A 336 -23.86 -8.07 -9.45
C ASP A 336 -22.79 -8.48 -10.48
N LEU A 337 -22.66 -9.78 -10.75
CA LEU A 337 -21.61 -10.32 -11.63
C LEU A 337 -21.59 -9.65 -13.02
N GLU A 338 -22.73 -9.13 -13.49
CA GLU A 338 -22.86 -8.42 -14.77
C GLU A 338 -22.07 -7.09 -14.83
N LYS A 339 -21.71 -6.54 -13.67
CA LYS A 339 -20.87 -5.33 -13.58
C LYS A 339 -19.39 -5.61 -13.82
N TYR A 340 -18.98 -6.88 -13.91
CA TYR A 340 -17.60 -7.29 -13.97
C TYR A 340 -17.29 -8.11 -15.21
N ALA A 341 -16.01 -8.11 -15.56
CA ALA A 341 -15.44 -9.01 -16.56
C ALA A 341 -14.43 -9.95 -15.88
N TRP A 342 -14.08 -11.04 -16.56
CA TRP A 342 -13.07 -11.99 -16.09
C TRP A 342 -12.25 -12.56 -17.24
N PHE A 343 -11.05 -13.00 -16.90
CA PHE A 343 -10.18 -13.76 -17.79
C PHE A 343 -9.59 -14.96 -17.07
N LEU A 344 -9.17 -15.94 -17.86
CA LEU A 344 -8.49 -17.16 -17.40
C LEU A 344 -6.98 -17.01 -17.61
N LYS A 345 -6.18 -17.32 -16.57
CA LYS A 345 -4.72 -17.40 -16.64
C LYS A 345 -4.21 -18.53 -15.74
N ASN A 346 -3.49 -19.50 -16.31
CA ASN A 346 -2.93 -20.65 -15.57
C ASN A 346 -3.98 -21.38 -14.70
N ASP A 347 -5.14 -21.70 -15.27
CA ASP A 347 -6.29 -22.36 -14.64
C ASP A 347 -7.04 -21.54 -13.58
N ASP A 348 -6.56 -20.33 -13.24
CA ASP A 348 -7.23 -19.42 -12.32
C ASP A 348 -8.03 -18.34 -13.07
N TYR A 349 -9.21 -18.06 -12.56
CA TYR A 349 -10.04 -16.96 -13.03
C TYR A 349 -9.78 -15.69 -12.24
N TYR A 350 -9.69 -14.57 -12.95
CA TYR A 350 -9.47 -13.24 -12.40
C TYR A 350 -10.60 -12.32 -12.79
N LEU A 351 -11.23 -11.69 -11.83
CA LEU A 351 -12.32 -10.75 -12.02
C LEU A 351 -11.81 -9.32 -11.91
N PHE A 352 -12.33 -8.44 -12.76
CA PHE A 352 -11.88 -7.04 -12.83
C PHE A 352 -13.01 -6.12 -13.31
N ASN A 353 -12.84 -4.80 -13.14
CA ASN A 353 -13.72 -3.78 -13.70
C ASN A 353 -13.56 -3.75 -15.23
N PRO A 354 -14.66 -3.92 -16.02
CA PRO A 354 -14.60 -3.93 -17.49
C PRO A 354 -13.92 -2.70 -18.11
N LYS A 355 -13.98 -1.54 -17.44
CA LYS A 355 -13.31 -0.32 -17.89
C LYS A 355 -11.79 -0.47 -17.96
N HIS A 356 -11.22 -1.38 -17.18
CA HIS A 356 -9.78 -1.65 -17.12
C HIS A 356 -9.29 -2.68 -18.14
N GLU A 357 -10.16 -3.23 -19.01
CA GLU A 357 -9.80 -4.34 -19.91
C GLU A 357 -8.59 -4.00 -20.80
N ASN A 358 -8.60 -2.82 -21.40
CA ASN A 358 -7.49 -2.38 -22.26
C ASN A 358 -6.19 -2.13 -21.46
N ASP A 359 -6.32 -1.61 -20.24
CA ASP A 359 -5.19 -1.32 -19.35
C ASP A 359 -4.55 -2.61 -18.84
N ILE A 360 -5.36 -3.60 -18.44
CA ILE A 360 -4.89 -4.94 -18.06
C ILE A 360 -4.12 -5.58 -19.22
N LYS A 361 -4.66 -5.45 -20.45
CA LYS A 361 -3.98 -5.96 -21.64
C LYS A 361 -2.63 -5.26 -21.89
N LEU A 362 -2.59 -3.95 -21.71
CA LEU A 362 -1.35 -3.17 -21.79
C LEU A 362 -0.33 -3.67 -20.77
N PHE A 363 -0.74 -3.86 -19.52
CA PHE A 363 0.13 -4.37 -18.46
C PHE A 363 0.62 -5.80 -18.74
N GLN A 364 -0.28 -6.69 -19.19
CA GLN A 364 0.08 -8.08 -19.52
C GLN A 364 1.10 -8.18 -20.66
N LEU A 365 1.08 -7.25 -21.61
CA LEU A 365 2.01 -7.22 -22.75
C LEU A 365 3.38 -6.63 -22.37
N ASN A 366 3.43 -5.76 -21.37
CA ASN A 366 4.61 -4.95 -21.09
C ASN A 366 5.27 -5.23 -19.74
N LEU A 367 4.52 -5.80 -18.77
CA LEU A 367 4.98 -5.93 -17.39
C LEU A 367 4.87 -7.37 -16.88
N TYR A 368 5.69 -7.66 -15.88
CA TYR A 368 5.59 -8.90 -15.13
C TYR A 368 4.57 -8.73 -14.00
N LEU A 369 3.29 -9.01 -14.32
CA LEU A 369 2.19 -8.88 -13.36
C LEU A 369 2.18 -10.01 -12.33
N ARG A 370 2.10 -9.61 -11.05
CA ARG A 370 1.93 -10.47 -9.86
C ARG A 370 0.47 -10.54 -9.42
N LYS A 371 -0.26 -9.42 -9.54
CA LYS A 371 -1.71 -9.31 -9.22
C LYS A 371 -2.40 -8.54 -10.33
N ALA A 372 -3.57 -9.02 -10.75
CA ALA A 372 -4.38 -8.38 -11.79
C ALA A 372 -5.87 -8.58 -11.51
N GLY A 373 -6.47 -7.64 -10.79
CA GLY A 373 -7.85 -7.78 -10.29
C GLY A 373 -7.96 -8.74 -9.11
N VAL A 374 -9.09 -9.43 -8.94
CA VAL A 374 -9.38 -10.39 -7.87
C VAL A 374 -9.35 -11.80 -8.40
N ARG A 375 -8.49 -12.64 -7.84
CA ARG A 375 -8.43 -14.06 -8.17
C ARG A 375 -9.61 -14.78 -7.55
N LEU A 376 -10.48 -15.34 -8.40
CA LEU A 376 -11.67 -16.07 -7.98
C LEU A 376 -11.34 -17.49 -7.51
N GLY A 377 -10.33 -18.10 -8.13
CA GLY A 377 -9.94 -19.49 -7.98
C GLY A 377 -10.16 -20.30 -9.25
N GLN A 378 -10.34 -21.62 -9.12
CA GLN A 378 -10.40 -22.58 -10.21
C GLN A 378 -11.77 -23.24 -10.30
N ILE A 379 -12.25 -23.49 -11.53
CA ILE A 379 -13.45 -24.29 -11.73
C ILE A 379 -13.08 -25.77 -11.67
N ALA A 380 -13.72 -26.51 -10.77
CA ALA A 380 -13.60 -27.97 -10.65
C ALA A 380 -14.97 -28.62 -10.85
N GLY A 381 -15.17 -29.25 -12.02
CA GLY A 381 -16.48 -29.75 -12.40
C GLY A 381 -17.50 -28.62 -12.59
N ASN A 382 -18.56 -28.63 -11.80
CA ASN A 382 -19.63 -27.63 -11.82
C ASN A 382 -19.58 -26.61 -10.68
N ASP A 383 -18.44 -26.51 -9.98
CA ASP A 383 -18.29 -25.64 -8.82
C ASP A 383 -16.96 -24.87 -8.86
N LEU A 384 -16.87 -23.83 -8.04
CA LEU A 384 -15.66 -23.04 -7.83
C LEU A 384 -14.90 -23.58 -6.62
N VAL A 385 -13.59 -23.78 -6.77
CA VAL A 385 -12.65 -23.87 -5.66
C VAL A 385 -12.16 -22.44 -5.41
N PRO A 386 -12.72 -21.75 -4.40
CA PRO A 386 -12.51 -20.32 -4.25
C PRO A 386 -11.08 -20.00 -3.74
N ASP A 387 -10.51 -18.94 -4.30
CA ASP A 387 -9.23 -18.40 -3.84
C ASP A 387 -9.40 -17.51 -2.61
N HIS A 388 -8.31 -17.32 -1.86
CA HIS A 388 -8.29 -16.43 -0.70
C HIS A 388 -8.58 -14.97 -1.07
N GLU A 389 -8.15 -14.48 -2.24
CA GLU A 389 -8.47 -13.12 -2.71
C GLU A 389 -9.98 -12.90 -2.81
N LEU A 390 -10.74 -13.90 -3.25
CA LEU A 390 -12.20 -13.81 -3.29
C LEU A 390 -12.80 -13.65 -1.89
N ALA A 391 -12.28 -14.39 -0.87
CA ALA A 391 -12.73 -14.23 0.51
C ALA A 391 -12.50 -12.81 1.05
N MET A 392 -11.36 -12.23 0.68
CA MET A 392 -10.98 -10.89 1.16
C MET A 392 -11.64 -9.74 0.39
N SER A 393 -12.32 -10.02 -0.73
CA SER A 393 -12.96 -9.02 -1.58
C SER A 393 -14.38 -8.66 -1.12
N PRO A 394 -14.91 -7.48 -1.50
CA PRO A 394 -16.30 -7.10 -1.24
C PRO A 394 -17.32 -7.73 -2.21
N LEU A 395 -16.90 -8.72 -3.00
CA LEU A 395 -17.68 -9.25 -4.13
C LEU A 395 -18.68 -10.33 -3.74
N LEU A 396 -18.50 -10.93 -2.55
CA LEU A 396 -19.27 -12.11 -2.16
C LEU A 396 -20.74 -11.80 -1.95
N LYS A 397 -21.60 -12.73 -2.38
CA LYS A 397 -23.02 -12.69 -2.06
C LYS A 397 -23.24 -12.93 -0.57
N GLU A 398 -24.24 -12.26 0.00
CA GLU A 398 -24.70 -12.48 1.38
C GLU A 398 -25.18 -13.93 1.61
N SER A 399 -25.63 -14.60 0.54
CA SER A 399 -26.08 -16.01 0.61
C SER A 399 -24.94 -17.02 0.77
N ILE A 400 -23.67 -16.60 0.66
CA ILE A 400 -22.54 -17.49 0.91
C ILE A 400 -22.55 -17.86 2.39
N HIS A 401 -22.52 -19.18 2.62
CA HIS A 401 -22.49 -19.67 3.99
C HIS A 401 -21.21 -19.20 4.71
N HIS A 402 -21.39 -18.62 5.90
CA HIS A 402 -20.30 -18.19 6.75
C HIS A 402 -20.39 -18.84 8.14
N HIS A 403 -19.26 -18.96 8.78
CA HIS A 403 -19.15 -19.47 10.16
C HIS A 403 -18.38 -18.46 10.99
N GLU A 404 -19.09 -17.90 11.98
CA GLU A 404 -18.52 -16.92 12.89
C GLU A 404 -17.67 -17.64 13.95
N LEU A 405 -16.41 -17.25 14.06
CA LEU A 405 -15.44 -17.82 14.97
C LEU A 405 -15.28 -16.96 16.23
N SER A 406 -15.14 -17.60 17.38
CA SER A 406 -14.57 -16.94 18.56
C SER A 406 -13.12 -16.52 18.30
N LYS A 407 -12.55 -15.65 19.13
CA LYS A 407 -11.16 -15.21 19.00
C LYS A 407 -10.18 -16.39 19.01
N THR A 408 -10.40 -17.37 19.90
CA THR A 408 -9.55 -18.56 20.00
C THR A 408 -9.62 -19.42 18.76
N GLU A 409 -10.82 -19.67 18.22
CA GLU A 409 -11.00 -20.43 16.97
C GLU A 409 -10.44 -19.68 15.76
N ALA A 410 -10.58 -18.34 15.70
CA ALA A 410 -10.00 -17.52 14.65
C ALA A 410 -8.47 -17.61 14.64
N ILE A 411 -7.83 -17.55 15.80
CA ILE A 411 -6.37 -17.75 15.90
C ILE A 411 -5.99 -19.17 15.47
N ALA A 412 -6.71 -20.21 15.90
CA ALA A 412 -6.48 -21.60 15.48
C ALA A 412 -6.63 -21.76 13.95
N TYR A 413 -7.68 -21.12 13.36
CA TYR A 413 -7.87 -21.06 11.91
C TYR A 413 -6.68 -20.41 11.19
N LEU A 414 -6.24 -19.25 11.67
CA LEU A 414 -5.11 -18.50 11.09
C LEU A 414 -3.76 -19.23 11.25
N ARG A 415 -3.64 -20.10 12.24
CA ARG A 415 -2.48 -20.98 12.44
C ARG A 415 -2.54 -22.24 11.59
N ARG A 416 -3.72 -22.55 11.02
CA ARG A 416 -4.05 -23.81 10.35
C ARG A 416 -4.03 -25.03 11.30
N ASP A 417 -4.34 -24.80 12.57
CA ASP A 417 -4.59 -25.87 13.53
C ASP A 417 -5.93 -26.57 13.20
N ASP A 418 -6.13 -27.74 13.75
CA ASP A 418 -7.39 -28.49 13.58
C ASP A 418 -8.57 -27.70 14.18
N LEU A 419 -9.66 -27.58 13.42
CA LEU A 419 -10.86 -26.86 13.82
C LEU A 419 -11.99 -27.86 14.10
N VAL A 420 -12.59 -27.70 15.27
CA VAL A 420 -13.86 -28.34 15.61
C VAL A 420 -14.93 -27.25 15.63
N LEU A 421 -15.83 -27.28 14.64
CA LEU A 421 -16.89 -26.28 14.52
C LEU A 421 -18.19 -26.83 15.09
N GLU A 422 -18.97 -25.99 15.79
CA GLU A 422 -20.29 -26.35 16.26
C GLU A 422 -21.31 -26.28 15.10
N ASN A 423 -22.04 -27.38 14.87
CA ASN A 423 -23.09 -27.48 13.84
C ASN A 423 -22.70 -26.95 12.45
N PRO A 424 -21.56 -27.37 11.89
CA PRO A 424 -21.08 -26.80 10.64
C PRO A 424 -21.93 -27.28 9.44
N THR A 425 -22.25 -26.36 8.54
CA THR A 425 -22.92 -26.69 7.28
C THR A 425 -21.92 -27.27 6.29
N LYS A 426 -22.25 -28.43 5.67
CA LYS A 426 -21.40 -29.11 4.68
C LYS A 426 -21.18 -28.22 3.43
N GLY A 427 -19.96 -28.15 2.96
CA GLY A 427 -19.57 -27.42 1.74
C GLY A 427 -18.53 -26.34 2.02
N TRP A 428 -18.46 -25.38 1.12
CA TRP A 428 -17.62 -24.21 1.30
C TRP A 428 -18.24 -23.26 2.32
N SER A 429 -17.44 -22.79 3.24
CA SER A 429 -17.83 -21.81 4.26
C SER A 429 -16.77 -20.73 4.40
N LEU A 430 -17.23 -19.49 4.47
CA LEU A 430 -16.41 -18.33 4.77
C LEU A 430 -16.18 -18.28 6.29
N MET A 431 -14.96 -18.36 6.74
CA MET A 431 -14.60 -18.19 8.14
C MET A 431 -14.58 -16.70 8.46
N THR A 432 -15.32 -16.26 9.48
CA THR A 432 -15.45 -14.87 9.86
C THR A 432 -15.11 -14.67 11.35
N TYR A 433 -14.66 -13.46 11.67
CA TYR A 433 -14.50 -13.00 13.05
C TYR A 433 -15.06 -11.58 13.15
N GLN A 434 -16.00 -11.35 14.06
CA GLN A 434 -16.75 -10.09 14.18
C GLN A 434 -17.31 -9.63 12.82
N ASN A 435 -17.91 -10.55 12.09
CA ASN A 435 -18.45 -10.36 10.73
C ASN A 435 -17.41 -9.92 9.69
N LYS A 436 -16.11 -10.12 9.92
CA LYS A 436 -15.04 -9.85 8.95
C LYS A 436 -14.45 -11.15 8.44
N ALA A 437 -14.35 -11.27 7.11
CA ALA A 437 -13.81 -12.46 6.45
C ALA A 437 -12.33 -12.69 6.81
N LEU A 438 -12.00 -13.94 7.13
CA LEU A 438 -10.64 -14.40 7.34
C LEU A 438 -10.15 -15.31 6.19
N GLY A 439 -11.06 -16.04 5.53
CA GLY A 439 -10.75 -16.95 4.44
C GLY A 439 -11.72 -18.12 4.36
N TRP A 440 -11.34 -19.14 3.60
CA TRP A 440 -12.21 -20.29 3.31
C TRP A 440 -11.90 -21.52 4.16
N ALA A 441 -12.93 -22.27 4.48
CA ALA A 441 -12.82 -23.66 4.88
C ALA A 441 -13.80 -24.53 4.06
N LYS A 442 -13.49 -25.80 3.87
CA LYS A 442 -14.39 -26.80 3.27
C LYS A 442 -14.81 -27.79 4.34
N VAL A 443 -16.08 -27.74 4.70
CA VAL A 443 -16.66 -28.63 5.71
C VAL A 443 -17.06 -29.94 5.04
N LEU A 444 -16.51 -31.04 5.53
CA LEU A 444 -16.79 -32.42 5.15
C LEU A 444 -17.53 -33.13 6.30
N PRO A 445 -18.17 -34.29 6.07
CA PRO A 445 -18.93 -34.96 7.12
C PRO A 445 -18.14 -35.30 8.39
N THR A 446 -16.83 -35.48 8.27
CA THR A 446 -15.96 -35.95 9.38
C THR A 446 -14.83 -34.98 9.75
N ARG A 447 -14.63 -33.92 8.96
CA ARG A 447 -13.52 -32.96 9.18
C ARG A 447 -13.76 -31.62 8.51
N VAL A 448 -13.02 -30.62 8.95
CA VAL A 448 -12.95 -29.30 8.33
C VAL A 448 -11.59 -29.15 7.65
N ASN A 449 -11.58 -28.92 6.35
CA ASN A 449 -10.35 -28.60 5.63
C ASN A 449 -10.13 -27.09 5.66
N ASN A 450 -9.06 -26.65 6.28
CA ASN A 450 -8.67 -25.25 6.35
C ASN A 450 -7.97 -24.81 5.05
N TYR A 451 -8.54 -23.82 4.34
CA TYR A 451 -8.03 -23.27 3.10
C TYR A 451 -7.32 -21.92 3.28
N TYR A 452 -7.05 -21.50 4.51
CA TYR A 452 -6.19 -20.33 4.74
C TYR A 452 -4.81 -20.54 4.10
N PRO A 453 -4.22 -19.56 3.38
CA PRO A 453 -2.92 -19.74 2.71
C PRO A 453 -1.82 -20.17 3.68
N LYS A 454 -1.03 -21.17 3.29
CA LYS A 454 0.04 -21.73 4.17
C LYS A 454 1.11 -20.69 4.48
N GLU A 455 1.42 -19.87 3.51
CA GLU A 455 2.41 -18.79 3.58
C GLU A 455 2.01 -17.65 4.53
N LEU A 456 0.71 -17.44 4.74
CA LEU A 456 0.18 -16.39 5.62
C LEU A 456 -0.08 -16.86 7.06
N ARG A 457 0.11 -18.16 7.34
CA ARG A 457 -0.22 -18.73 8.66
C ARG A 457 0.60 -18.10 9.78
N ILE A 458 0.00 -17.95 10.93
CA ILE A 458 0.68 -17.54 12.16
C ILE A 458 1.59 -18.69 12.63
N LEU A 459 2.89 -18.42 12.75
CA LEU A 459 3.89 -19.41 13.21
C LEU A 459 4.11 -19.36 14.73
N LYS A 460 3.89 -18.17 15.34
CA LYS A 460 4.07 -17.97 16.79
C LYS A 460 3.01 -18.73 17.58
N GLN A 461 3.39 -19.24 18.76
CA GLN A 461 2.42 -19.74 19.75
C GLN A 461 1.80 -18.57 20.51
N PRO A 462 0.48 -18.59 20.77
CA PRO A 462 -0.12 -17.67 21.74
C PRO A 462 0.56 -17.89 23.10
N SER A 463 1.02 -16.80 23.71
CA SER A 463 1.58 -16.81 25.08
C SER A 463 0.49 -16.99 26.11
#